data_22b9eec337b9f720426718442a7128bd
#
_entry.id   22b9eec337b9f720426718442a7128bd
#
_cell.length_a   1.000
_cell.length_b   1.000
_cell.length_c   1.000
_cell.angle_alpha   90.00
_cell.angle_beta   90.00
_cell.angle_gamma   90.00
#
_symmetry.space_group_name_H-M   'P 1'
#
loop_
_entity.id
_entity.type
_entity.pdbx_description
1 polymer ?
#
loop_
_entity_poly.entity_id
_entity_poly.type
_entity_poly.pdbx_seq_one_letter_code
_entity_poly.pdbx_strand_id
1 'polypeptide(L)'
;NGNRTLATVLPLIKELEAHPVVGHIEDPLPKSDLDGWCRLRDKIEISLIFHVAFGHAGLQEVTAGVADTYLFSGVSIGDTLMSGFACARANTQVLLQLTGGTLTKAFALHIAAVLPTATGHSIHLDDQYEDDVTRECIPVVEGCSRVPEGPGLGVEVDEEKLAELAAKGAEGPAELPQHIGILYLPGGRKFYTAATPHIATMTGREEGDIRGIRTELWQDDNSAEFARIYE
;
A
#
# COMPACT_ATOMS: atom_id res chain seq x y z
N ASN A 1 -6.88 4.72 -2.79
CA ASN A 1 -7.51 3.57 -2.17
C ASN A 1 -8.70 2.93 -2.93
N GLY A 2 -8.86 3.19 -4.23
CA GLY A 2 -9.71 2.38 -5.10
C GLY A 2 -11.23 2.39 -4.87
N ASN A 3 -11.74 3.22 -3.99
CA ASN A 3 -13.17 3.26 -3.67
C ASN A 3 -13.93 4.41 -4.33
N ARG A 4 -13.21 5.27 -5.06
CA ARG A 4 -13.79 6.42 -5.73
C ARG A 4 -14.32 6.07 -7.12
N THR A 5 -15.23 6.87 -7.61
CA THR A 5 -15.67 6.81 -9.00
C THR A 5 -14.86 7.79 -9.85
N LEU A 6 -14.84 7.59 -11.17
CA LEU A 6 -14.18 8.54 -12.07
C LEU A 6 -14.74 9.97 -11.89
N ALA A 7 -16.04 10.11 -11.62
CA ALA A 7 -16.68 11.41 -11.44
C ALA A 7 -16.20 12.14 -10.17
N THR A 8 -15.85 11.39 -9.11
CA THR A 8 -15.39 11.98 -7.85
C THR A 8 -13.89 12.20 -7.79
N VAL A 9 -13.10 11.33 -8.44
CA VAL A 9 -11.65 11.42 -8.39
C VAL A 9 -11.06 12.41 -9.39
N LEU A 10 -11.66 12.53 -10.57
CA LEU A 10 -11.14 13.41 -11.62
C LEU A 10 -11.01 14.88 -11.22
N PRO A 11 -12.02 15.51 -10.57
CA PRO A 11 -11.88 16.90 -10.10
C PRO A 11 -10.72 17.07 -9.10
N LEU A 12 -10.57 16.11 -8.17
CA LEU A 12 -9.48 16.14 -7.20
C LEU A 12 -8.11 16.06 -7.88
N ILE A 13 -7.94 15.13 -8.81
CA ILE A 13 -6.66 14.98 -9.50
C ILE A 13 -6.35 16.23 -10.34
N LYS A 14 -7.35 16.84 -10.97
CA LYS A 14 -7.18 18.10 -11.69
C LYS A 14 -6.72 19.27 -10.81
N GLU A 15 -7.13 19.31 -9.55
CA GLU A 15 -6.58 20.24 -8.57
C GLU A 15 -5.13 19.91 -8.21
N LEU A 16 -4.82 18.62 -8.01
CA LEU A 16 -3.47 18.18 -7.69
C LEU A 16 -2.45 18.45 -8.79
N GLU A 17 -2.86 18.46 -10.06
CA GLU A 17 -2.00 18.83 -11.19
C GLU A 17 -1.39 20.23 -11.09
N ALA A 18 -2.04 21.13 -10.34
CA ALA A 18 -1.48 22.46 -10.07
C ALA A 18 -0.28 22.43 -9.09
N HIS A 19 -0.02 21.30 -8.45
CA HIS A 19 1.05 21.16 -7.47
C HIS A 19 2.22 20.36 -8.06
N PRO A 20 3.35 20.99 -8.38
CA PRO A 20 4.46 20.36 -9.10
C PRO A 20 5.16 19.24 -8.32
N VAL A 21 4.87 19.11 -7.02
CA VAL A 21 5.41 18.04 -6.17
C VAL A 21 4.62 16.73 -6.28
N VAL A 22 3.44 16.75 -6.90
CA VAL A 22 2.60 15.56 -7.08
C VAL A 22 2.93 14.94 -8.42
N GLY A 23 3.73 13.88 -8.41
CA GLY A 23 4.16 13.18 -9.63
C GLY A 23 3.30 11.98 -10.00
N HIS A 24 2.67 11.35 -9.00
CA HIS A 24 1.94 10.09 -9.19
C HIS A 24 0.71 10.02 -8.29
N ILE A 25 -0.28 9.27 -8.74
CA ILE A 25 -1.45 8.89 -7.93
C ILE A 25 -1.58 7.37 -7.95
N GLU A 26 -1.59 6.77 -6.76
CA GLU A 26 -1.73 5.33 -6.59
C GLU A 26 -3.19 4.95 -6.33
N ASP A 27 -3.66 3.92 -7.04
CA ASP A 27 -4.97 3.28 -6.87
C ASP A 27 -6.16 4.26 -6.73
N PRO A 28 -6.35 5.20 -7.67
CA PRO A 28 -7.42 6.18 -7.57
C PRO A 28 -8.82 5.59 -7.76
N LEU A 29 -8.92 4.45 -8.44
CA LEU A 29 -10.18 3.79 -8.80
C LEU A 29 -10.18 2.32 -8.34
N PRO A 30 -11.35 1.67 -8.23
CA PRO A 30 -11.42 0.23 -8.04
C PRO A 30 -10.62 -0.51 -9.10
N LYS A 31 -9.85 -1.52 -8.70
CA LYS A 31 -8.99 -2.30 -9.61
C LYS A 31 -9.77 -3.07 -10.67
N SER A 32 -11.05 -3.34 -10.43
CA SER A 32 -11.95 -3.98 -11.40
C SER A 32 -12.49 -3.05 -12.49
N ASP A 33 -12.34 -1.72 -12.32
CA ASP A 33 -12.85 -0.72 -13.28
C ASP A 33 -11.75 -0.32 -14.30
N LEU A 34 -11.29 -1.28 -15.11
CA LEU A 34 -10.23 -1.05 -16.08
C LEU A 34 -10.60 0.04 -17.10
N ASP A 35 -11.87 0.11 -17.53
CA ASP A 35 -12.35 1.18 -18.41
C ASP A 35 -12.26 2.54 -17.74
N GLY A 36 -12.66 2.64 -16.48
CA GLY A 36 -12.52 3.86 -15.69
C GLY A 36 -11.06 4.30 -15.55
N TRP A 37 -10.12 3.36 -15.34
CA TRP A 37 -8.69 3.65 -15.31
C TRP A 37 -8.18 4.22 -16.63
N CYS A 38 -8.48 3.58 -17.77
CA CYS A 38 -8.11 4.10 -19.09
C CYS A 38 -8.66 5.49 -19.33
N ARG A 39 -9.95 5.70 -19.03
CA ARG A 39 -10.62 7.00 -19.19
C ARG A 39 -10.06 8.08 -18.24
N LEU A 40 -9.60 7.70 -17.05
CA LEU A 40 -8.93 8.63 -16.14
C LEU A 40 -7.58 9.03 -16.71
N ARG A 41 -6.76 8.04 -17.11
CA ARG A 41 -5.44 8.24 -17.68
C ARG A 41 -5.46 9.19 -18.88
N ASP A 42 -6.45 9.06 -19.77
CA ASP A 42 -6.62 9.94 -20.94
C ASP A 42 -6.95 11.39 -20.59
N LYS A 43 -7.30 11.67 -19.34
CA LYS A 43 -7.79 12.99 -18.91
C LYS A 43 -6.84 13.75 -18.00
N ILE A 44 -5.77 13.13 -17.54
CA ILE A 44 -4.86 13.68 -16.55
C ILE A 44 -3.42 13.67 -17.05
N GLU A 45 -2.60 14.57 -16.49
CA GLU A 45 -1.17 14.67 -16.76
C GLU A 45 -0.32 13.96 -15.69
N ILE A 46 -0.88 13.71 -14.49
CA ILE A 46 -0.22 12.99 -13.40
C ILE A 46 -0.19 11.50 -13.73
N SER A 47 0.96 10.85 -13.56
CA SER A 47 1.11 9.42 -13.80
C SER A 47 0.28 8.58 -12.81
N LEU A 48 -0.31 7.50 -13.30
CA LEU A 48 -1.05 6.55 -12.50
C LEU A 48 -0.19 5.36 -12.09
N ILE A 49 -0.26 5.00 -10.80
CA ILE A 49 0.31 3.77 -10.26
C ILE A 49 -0.81 2.78 -10.00
N PHE A 50 -0.68 1.59 -10.58
CA PHE A 50 -1.57 0.47 -10.33
C PHE A 50 -0.86 -0.53 -9.41
N HIS A 51 -1.37 -0.70 -8.20
CA HIS A 51 -0.84 -1.65 -7.24
C HIS A 51 -1.32 -3.07 -7.59
N VAL A 52 -0.42 -3.91 -8.02
CA VAL A 52 -0.71 -5.28 -8.40
C VAL A 52 -0.84 -6.15 -7.14
N ALA A 53 -1.96 -6.87 -7.04
CA ALA A 53 -2.18 -7.81 -5.96
C ALA A 53 -1.18 -8.98 -6.03
N PHE A 54 -0.90 -9.60 -4.87
CA PHE A 54 0.05 -10.71 -4.75
C PHE A 54 -0.05 -11.74 -5.87
N GLY A 55 1.08 -11.99 -6.54
CA GLY A 55 1.27 -13.11 -7.44
C GLY A 55 0.68 -12.98 -8.86
N HIS A 56 -0.01 -11.90 -9.15
CA HIS A 56 -0.61 -11.70 -10.47
C HIS A 56 -0.42 -10.27 -10.94
N ALA A 57 0.68 -9.99 -11.63
CA ALA A 57 0.61 -8.88 -12.55
C ALA A 57 -0.40 -9.30 -13.61
N GLY A 58 -1.57 -8.68 -13.59
CA GLY A 58 -2.54 -8.92 -14.61
C GLY A 58 -1.96 -8.50 -15.95
N LEU A 59 -1.61 -9.47 -16.79
CA LEU A 59 -1.25 -9.17 -18.18
C LEU A 59 -2.38 -8.36 -18.83
N GLN A 60 -3.58 -8.52 -18.33
CA GLN A 60 -4.76 -7.78 -18.77
C GLN A 60 -4.63 -6.28 -18.49
N GLU A 61 -4.20 -5.88 -17.31
CA GLU A 61 -4.02 -4.47 -16.93
C GLU A 61 -2.91 -3.83 -17.75
N VAL A 62 -1.79 -4.54 -17.91
CA VAL A 62 -0.65 -4.07 -18.71
C VAL A 62 -1.05 -3.92 -20.20
N THR A 63 -1.76 -4.91 -20.76
CA THR A 63 -2.18 -4.86 -22.17
C THR A 63 -3.28 -3.84 -22.43
N ALA A 64 -4.14 -3.59 -21.47
CA ALA A 64 -5.16 -2.53 -21.54
C ALA A 64 -4.55 -1.12 -21.37
N GLY A 65 -3.32 -1.03 -20.85
CA GLY A 65 -2.65 0.26 -20.64
C GLY A 65 -3.30 1.12 -19.58
N VAL A 66 -3.76 0.51 -18.49
CA VAL A 66 -4.52 1.20 -17.43
C VAL A 66 -3.68 2.18 -16.62
N ALA A 67 -2.36 1.99 -16.54
CA ALA A 67 -1.47 2.80 -15.72
C ALA A 67 -0.11 3.02 -16.40
N ASP A 68 0.64 3.99 -15.91
CA ASP A 68 2.00 4.32 -16.37
C ASP A 68 3.03 3.50 -15.59
N THR A 69 2.68 3.12 -14.37
CA THR A 69 3.55 2.42 -13.43
C THR A 69 2.78 1.29 -12.75
N TYR A 70 3.43 0.15 -12.63
CA TYR A 70 2.89 -1.00 -11.88
C TYR A 70 3.71 -1.21 -10.61
N LEU A 71 3.03 -1.21 -9.48
CA LEU A 71 3.65 -1.43 -8.17
C LEU A 71 3.47 -2.89 -7.77
N PHE A 72 4.59 -3.58 -7.56
CA PHE A 72 4.62 -4.98 -7.13
C PHE A 72 4.90 -5.07 -5.63
N SER A 73 4.02 -5.74 -4.92
CA SER A 73 4.21 -6.14 -3.52
C SER A 73 4.28 -7.67 -3.36
N GLY A 74 4.71 -8.35 -4.42
CA GLY A 74 4.72 -9.80 -4.49
C GLY A 74 5.87 -10.43 -3.71
N VAL A 75 5.62 -11.65 -3.26
CA VAL A 75 6.57 -12.48 -2.50
C VAL A 75 7.16 -13.62 -3.32
N SER A 76 6.72 -13.80 -4.57
CA SER A 76 7.22 -14.84 -5.49
C SER A 76 8.24 -14.25 -6.46
N ILE A 77 9.45 -14.80 -6.44
CA ILE A 77 10.50 -14.41 -7.37
C ILE A 77 10.04 -14.62 -8.83
N GLY A 78 9.49 -15.78 -9.13
CA GLY A 78 9.11 -16.16 -10.49
C GLY A 78 8.04 -15.23 -11.07
N ASP A 79 6.95 -15.03 -10.33
CA ASP A 79 5.85 -14.19 -10.78
C ASP A 79 6.26 -12.72 -10.90
N THR A 80 7.06 -12.23 -9.95
CA THR A 80 7.56 -10.85 -9.98
C THR A 80 8.45 -10.60 -11.19
N LEU A 81 9.36 -11.53 -11.50
CA LEU A 81 10.23 -11.42 -12.67
C LEU A 81 9.44 -11.52 -13.98
N MET A 82 8.54 -12.49 -14.12
CA MET A 82 7.70 -12.63 -15.33
C MET A 82 6.87 -11.37 -15.57
N SER A 83 6.27 -10.86 -14.53
CA SER A 83 5.45 -9.64 -14.59
C SER A 83 6.28 -8.40 -14.90
N GLY A 84 7.43 -8.27 -14.26
CA GLY A 84 8.34 -7.15 -14.51
C GLY A 84 8.89 -7.14 -15.93
N PHE A 85 9.22 -8.29 -16.50
CA PHE A 85 9.63 -8.39 -17.90
C PHE A 85 8.47 -8.14 -18.87
N ALA A 86 7.22 -8.50 -18.51
CA ALA A 86 6.05 -8.12 -19.30
C ALA A 86 5.84 -6.60 -19.30
N CYS A 87 5.98 -5.95 -18.16
CA CYS A 87 5.96 -4.48 -18.06
C CYS A 87 7.07 -3.83 -18.90
N ALA A 88 8.28 -4.39 -18.85
CA ALA A 88 9.39 -3.90 -19.67
C ALA A 88 9.10 -3.99 -21.18
N ARG A 89 8.45 -5.07 -21.64
CA ARG A 89 8.01 -5.22 -23.04
C ARG A 89 6.91 -4.24 -23.44
N ALA A 90 6.06 -3.85 -22.48
CA ALA A 90 5.04 -2.83 -22.67
C ALA A 90 5.58 -1.40 -22.49
N ASN A 91 6.86 -1.25 -22.19
CA ASN A 91 7.51 0.03 -21.89
C ASN A 91 6.84 0.78 -20.72
N THR A 92 6.43 0.04 -19.69
CA THR A 92 5.84 0.59 -18.48
C THR A 92 6.80 0.46 -17.29
N GLN A 93 6.75 1.45 -16.40
CA GLN A 93 7.60 1.48 -15.22
C GLN A 93 7.13 0.47 -14.18
N VAL A 94 8.08 -0.06 -13.40
CA VAL A 94 7.83 -0.92 -12.26
C VAL A 94 8.36 -0.26 -11.00
N LEU A 95 7.56 -0.33 -9.93
CA LEU A 95 7.95 -0.02 -8.56
C LEU A 95 7.90 -1.30 -7.74
N LEU A 96 8.80 -1.40 -6.76
CA LEU A 96 8.78 -2.47 -5.77
C LEU A 96 8.44 -1.89 -4.41
N GLN A 97 7.41 -2.41 -3.79
CA GLN A 97 7.03 -2.09 -2.42
C GLN A 97 6.92 -3.39 -1.62
N LEU A 98 7.82 -3.58 -0.70
CA LEU A 98 7.82 -4.74 0.18
C LEU A 98 7.82 -4.25 1.63
N THR A 99 6.90 -4.76 2.43
CA THR A 99 6.89 -4.54 3.87
C THR A 99 7.67 -5.65 4.55
N GLY A 100 8.57 -5.29 5.45
CA GLY A 100 9.40 -6.24 6.19
C GLY A 100 10.76 -5.63 6.54
N GLY A 101 11.59 -6.40 7.21
CA GLY A 101 12.93 -6.00 7.59
C GLY A 101 13.95 -6.09 6.44
N THR A 102 15.21 -6.09 6.80
CA THR A 102 16.35 -6.04 5.88
C THR A 102 16.39 -7.20 4.87
N LEU A 103 15.93 -8.41 5.25
CA LEU A 103 15.84 -9.53 4.30
C LEU A 103 14.92 -9.21 3.13
N THR A 104 13.77 -8.62 3.40
CA THR A 104 12.80 -8.22 2.38
C THR A 104 13.34 -7.10 1.50
N LYS A 105 14.05 -6.15 2.10
CA LYS A 105 14.72 -5.06 1.37
C LYS A 105 15.82 -5.59 0.45
N ALA A 106 16.67 -6.50 0.95
CA ALA A 106 17.70 -7.15 0.13
C ALA A 106 17.07 -7.87 -1.07
N PHE A 107 16.00 -8.62 -0.85
CA PHE A 107 15.26 -9.29 -1.91
C PHE A 107 14.75 -8.29 -2.97
N ALA A 108 14.12 -7.20 -2.55
CA ALA A 108 13.62 -6.17 -3.45
C ALA A 108 14.73 -5.52 -4.28
N LEU A 109 15.88 -5.24 -3.66
CA LEU A 109 17.03 -4.66 -4.35
C LEU A 109 17.56 -5.58 -5.45
N HIS A 110 17.65 -6.89 -5.19
CA HIS A 110 18.06 -7.86 -6.21
C HIS A 110 17.07 -7.96 -7.37
N ILE A 111 15.77 -7.94 -7.08
CA ILE A 111 14.72 -7.93 -8.12
C ILE A 111 14.79 -6.65 -8.94
N ALA A 112 14.90 -5.49 -8.28
CA ALA A 112 14.99 -4.20 -8.96
C ALA A 112 16.21 -4.14 -9.90
N ALA A 113 17.34 -4.71 -9.48
CA ALA A 113 18.57 -4.69 -10.26
C ALA A 113 18.48 -5.45 -11.60
N VAL A 114 17.57 -6.40 -11.75
CA VAL A 114 17.42 -7.20 -12.98
C VAL A 114 16.23 -6.80 -13.84
N LEU A 115 15.30 -5.99 -13.30
CA LEU A 115 14.12 -5.54 -14.06
C LEU A 115 14.45 -4.26 -14.85
N PRO A 116 14.35 -4.28 -16.19
CA PRO A 116 14.80 -3.15 -17.03
C PRO A 116 14.06 -1.83 -16.77
N THR A 117 12.82 -1.90 -16.31
CA THR A 117 11.97 -0.73 -16.06
C THR A 117 11.68 -0.47 -14.57
N ALA A 118 12.40 -1.13 -13.66
CA ALA A 118 12.37 -0.81 -12.22
C ALA A 118 13.18 0.46 -11.94
N THR A 119 12.76 1.57 -12.52
CA THR A 119 13.45 2.86 -12.49
C THR A 119 12.81 3.88 -11.56
N GLY A 120 11.65 3.56 -11.01
CA GLY A 120 10.98 4.40 -10.02
C GLY A 120 11.54 4.20 -8.61
N HIS A 121 11.17 5.09 -7.71
CA HIS A 121 11.48 4.94 -6.29
C HIS A 121 10.73 3.74 -5.71
N SER A 122 11.40 3.01 -4.83
CA SER A 122 10.79 1.90 -4.10
C SER A 122 10.57 2.30 -2.64
N ILE A 123 9.55 1.73 -2.01
CA ILE A 123 9.24 1.97 -0.60
C ILE A 123 9.42 0.66 0.14
N HIS A 124 10.30 0.69 1.13
CA HIS A 124 10.49 -0.40 2.09
C HIS A 124 10.30 0.18 3.48
N LEU A 125 9.58 -0.51 4.31
CA LEU A 125 9.25 -0.04 5.66
C LEU A 125 10.16 -0.68 6.71
N ASP A 126 11.38 -1.03 6.34
CA ASP A 126 12.38 -1.66 7.20
C ASP A 126 12.78 -0.78 8.38
N ASP A 127 12.77 0.53 8.22
CA ASP A 127 13.06 1.53 9.25
C ASP A 127 11.93 1.72 10.29
N GLN A 128 10.77 1.10 10.08
CA GLN A 128 9.63 1.17 10.99
C GLN A 128 9.60 0.03 12.01
N TYR A 129 10.50 -0.94 11.90
CA TYR A 129 10.61 -2.05 12.83
C TYR A 129 11.64 -1.73 13.92
N GLU A 130 11.29 -1.97 15.17
CA GLU A 130 12.22 -1.82 16.31
C GLU A 130 13.32 -2.90 16.29
N ASP A 131 12.98 -4.08 15.81
CA ASP A 131 13.84 -5.25 15.76
C ASP A 131 13.95 -5.76 14.32
N ASP A 132 15.13 -6.26 13.95
CA ASP A 132 15.36 -6.99 12.71
C ASP A 132 16.12 -8.29 13.03
N VAL A 133 15.98 -9.26 12.14
CA VAL A 133 16.62 -10.58 12.23
C VAL A 133 17.95 -10.65 11.49
N THR A 134 18.48 -9.51 11.05
CA THR A 134 19.79 -9.42 10.38
C THR A 134 20.79 -8.68 11.26
N ARG A 135 22.08 -9.01 11.11
CA ARG A 135 23.15 -8.38 11.88
C ARG A 135 23.34 -6.91 11.54
N GLU A 136 23.11 -6.57 10.29
CA GLU A 136 23.26 -5.20 9.78
C GLU A 136 22.06 -4.85 8.89
N CYS A 137 21.62 -3.60 8.98
CA CYS A 137 20.62 -3.04 8.09
C CYS A 137 21.27 -2.52 6.81
N ILE A 138 20.54 -2.56 5.69
CA ILE A 138 20.98 -1.94 4.45
C ILE A 138 20.69 -0.45 4.52
N PRO A 139 21.71 0.42 4.53
CA PRO A 139 21.50 1.85 4.67
C PRO A 139 20.91 2.48 3.42
N VAL A 140 20.20 3.59 3.61
CA VAL A 140 19.83 4.52 2.54
C VAL A 140 20.82 5.68 2.57
N VAL A 141 21.57 5.86 1.48
CA VAL A 141 22.56 6.93 1.33
C VAL A 141 22.18 7.77 0.13
N GLU A 142 21.96 9.06 0.34
CA GLU A 142 21.52 9.99 -0.73
C GLU A 142 20.28 9.49 -1.50
N GLY A 143 19.32 8.90 -0.76
CA GLY A 143 18.08 8.36 -1.32
C GLY A 143 18.21 7.01 -2.02
N CYS A 144 19.37 6.37 -1.96
CA CYS A 144 19.65 5.09 -2.62
C CYS A 144 20.14 4.04 -1.62
N SER A 145 19.81 2.79 -1.88
CA SER A 145 20.41 1.62 -1.23
C SER A 145 21.19 0.80 -2.25
N ARG A 146 22.37 0.31 -1.85
CA ARG A 146 23.17 -0.57 -2.70
C ARG A 146 22.62 -1.99 -2.66
N VAL A 147 22.68 -2.68 -3.79
CA VAL A 147 22.40 -4.12 -3.85
C VAL A 147 23.53 -4.85 -3.10
N PRO A 148 23.22 -5.72 -2.13
CA PRO A 148 24.24 -6.49 -1.42
C PRO A 148 24.96 -7.48 -2.37
N GLU A 149 26.27 -7.65 -2.20
CA GLU A 149 27.08 -8.51 -3.08
C GLU A 149 27.50 -9.85 -2.44
N GLY A 150 27.10 -10.10 -1.19
CA GLY A 150 27.44 -11.35 -0.50
C GLY A 150 26.67 -12.57 -1.02
N PRO A 151 26.99 -13.78 -0.55
CA PRO A 151 26.25 -14.99 -0.89
C PRO A 151 24.75 -14.89 -0.55
N GLY A 152 23.90 -15.53 -1.35
CA GLY A 152 22.44 -15.48 -1.17
C GLY A 152 21.90 -14.08 -1.39
N LEU A 153 21.22 -13.52 -0.39
CA LEU A 153 20.72 -12.13 -0.41
C LEU A 153 21.81 -11.10 -0.05
N GLY A 154 23.02 -11.56 0.30
CA GLY A 154 24.12 -10.69 0.67
C GLY A 154 23.98 -10.04 2.05
N VAL A 155 23.13 -10.57 2.89
CA VAL A 155 22.94 -10.17 4.28
C VAL A 155 23.01 -11.40 5.20
N GLU A 156 23.48 -11.22 6.43
CA GLU A 156 23.61 -12.29 7.40
C GLU A 156 22.44 -12.25 8.39
N VAL A 157 21.83 -13.42 8.63
CA VAL A 157 20.82 -13.60 9.67
C VAL A 157 21.51 -13.65 11.03
N ASP A 158 20.99 -12.92 12.00
CA ASP A 158 21.35 -13.04 13.39
C ASP A 158 20.53 -14.18 14.03
N GLU A 159 21.14 -15.36 14.07
CA GLU A 159 20.48 -16.57 14.60
C GLU A 159 20.14 -16.46 16.10
N GLU A 160 20.92 -15.68 16.86
CA GLU A 160 20.63 -15.45 18.29
C GLU A 160 19.39 -14.57 18.44
N LYS A 161 19.31 -13.48 17.68
CA LYS A 161 18.15 -12.60 17.65
C LYS A 161 16.90 -13.30 17.12
N LEU A 162 17.04 -14.11 16.10
CA LEU A 162 15.96 -14.92 15.56
C LEU A 162 15.41 -15.90 16.62
N ALA A 163 16.31 -16.58 17.35
CA ALA A 163 15.92 -17.49 18.43
C ALA A 163 15.25 -16.73 19.60
N GLU A 164 15.76 -15.55 19.96
CA GLU A 164 15.15 -14.69 20.99
C GLU A 164 13.71 -14.30 20.59
N LEU A 165 13.52 -13.82 19.38
CA LEU A 165 12.21 -13.42 18.89
C LEU A 165 11.25 -14.60 18.77
N ALA A 166 11.76 -15.76 18.32
CA ALA A 166 10.97 -16.99 18.27
C ALA A 166 10.54 -17.46 19.69
N ALA A 167 11.41 -17.29 20.69
CA ALA A 167 11.11 -17.66 22.08
C ALA A 167 10.09 -16.71 22.74
N LYS A 168 10.10 -15.44 22.39
CA LYS A 168 9.04 -14.49 22.81
C LYS A 168 7.66 -14.93 22.32
N GLY A 169 7.62 -15.74 21.27
CA GLY A 169 6.39 -16.16 20.62
C GLY A 169 5.69 -14.99 19.93
N ALA A 170 4.65 -15.30 19.19
CA ALA A 170 3.69 -14.29 18.83
C ALA A 170 2.96 -13.91 20.12
N GLU A 171 3.39 -12.86 20.80
CA GLU A 171 2.45 -12.15 21.65
C GLU A 171 1.23 -11.91 20.77
N GLY A 172 0.07 -12.39 21.19
CA GLY A 172 -1.16 -12.15 20.45
C GLY A 172 -1.27 -10.65 20.17
N PRO A 173 -2.02 -10.23 19.17
CA PRO A 173 -2.16 -8.80 18.88
C PRO A 173 -2.42 -8.09 20.20
N ALA A 174 -1.61 -7.07 20.50
CA ALA A 174 -1.83 -6.26 21.68
C ALA A 174 -3.32 -5.94 21.74
N GLU A 175 -3.96 -6.16 22.88
CA GLU A 175 -5.36 -5.77 23.03
C GLU A 175 -5.43 -4.30 22.68
N LEU A 176 -5.89 -4.03 21.46
CA LEU A 176 -6.06 -2.67 21.01
C LEU A 176 -7.10 -2.02 21.93
N PRO A 177 -6.89 -0.77 22.35
CA PRO A 177 -7.87 -0.06 23.15
C PRO A 177 -9.24 -0.18 22.49
N GLN A 178 -10.26 -0.52 23.25
CA GLN A 178 -11.60 -0.60 22.72
C GLN A 178 -11.99 0.76 22.13
N HIS A 179 -12.60 0.71 20.98
CA HIS A 179 -13.07 1.93 20.32
C HIS A 179 -14.31 1.65 19.47
N ILE A 180 -15.10 2.70 19.32
CA ILE A 180 -16.31 2.72 18.50
C ILE A 180 -16.08 3.63 17.31
N GLY A 181 -16.26 3.09 16.11
CA GLY A 181 -16.37 3.92 14.92
C GLY A 181 -17.74 4.55 14.82
N ILE A 182 -17.79 5.87 14.61
CA ILE A 182 -19.04 6.61 14.44
C ILE A 182 -19.11 7.13 13.02
N LEU A 183 -20.16 6.75 12.31
CA LEU A 183 -20.49 7.29 11.00
C LEU A 183 -21.63 8.30 11.13
N TYR A 184 -21.37 9.53 10.76
CA TYR A 184 -22.38 10.58 10.69
C TYR A 184 -22.94 10.66 9.27
N LEU A 185 -24.26 10.59 9.16
CA LEU A 185 -24.96 10.74 7.89
C LEU A 185 -25.65 12.08 7.78
N PRO A 186 -25.92 12.56 6.55
CA PRO A 186 -26.80 13.70 6.33
C PRO A 186 -28.13 13.54 7.06
N GLY A 187 -28.61 14.61 7.66
CA GLY A 187 -29.85 14.59 8.48
C GLY A 187 -29.63 14.18 9.93
N GLY A 188 -28.37 14.09 10.40
CA GLY A 188 -28.02 13.92 11.82
C GLY A 188 -28.09 12.50 12.35
N ARG A 189 -28.34 11.50 11.49
CA ARG A 189 -28.28 10.09 11.88
C ARG A 189 -26.85 9.65 12.12
N LYS A 190 -26.65 8.78 13.11
CA LYS A 190 -25.37 8.17 13.44
C LYS A 190 -25.46 6.66 13.39
N PHE A 191 -24.40 6.02 12.92
CA PHE A 191 -24.18 4.60 13.06
C PHE A 191 -22.93 4.36 13.88
N TYR A 192 -22.94 3.30 14.65
CA TYR A 192 -21.84 2.89 15.51
C TYR A 192 -21.36 1.51 15.12
N THR A 193 -20.06 1.28 15.22
CA THR A 193 -19.46 -0.03 15.02
C THR A 193 -18.28 -0.23 15.95
N ALA A 194 -18.24 -1.38 16.63
CA ALA A 194 -17.07 -1.83 17.39
C ALA A 194 -15.98 -2.41 16.49
N ALA A 195 -16.32 -2.78 15.27
CA ALA A 195 -15.39 -3.38 14.30
C ALA A 195 -14.68 -2.27 13.52
N THR A 196 -13.64 -1.74 14.06
CA THR A 196 -12.68 -0.95 13.28
C THR A 196 -11.52 -1.86 12.87
N PRO A 197 -11.14 -1.88 11.65
CA PRO A 197 -10.88 -0.79 10.69
C PRO A 197 -11.95 -0.60 9.61
N HIS A 198 -13.18 -0.97 9.84
CA HIS A 198 -14.16 -1.12 8.77
C HIS A 198 -15.16 0.02 8.61
N ILE A 199 -14.91 1.20 9.19
CA ILE A 199 -15.79 2.36 8.98
C ILE A 199 -15.94 2.66 7.49
N ALA A 200 -14.86 2.60 6.74
CA ALA A 200 -14.88 2.78 5.28
C ALA A 200 -15.72 1.70 4.57
N THR A 201 -15.77 0.47 5.11
CA THR A 201 -16.60 -0.60 4.54
C THR A 201 -18.08 -0.46 4.91
N MET A 202 -18.41 0.20 6.00
CA MET A 202 -19.82 0.49 6.35
C MET A 202 -20.49 1.43 5.36
N THR A 203 -19.75 2.37 4.79
CA THR A 203 -20.24 3.25 3.75
C THR A 203 -20.24 2.59 2.38
N GLY A 204 -19.48 1.51 2.19
CA GLY A 204 -19.20 0.93 0.89
C GLY A 204 -18.47 1.88 -0.08
N ARG A 205 -18.15 3.08 0.39
CA ARG A 205 -17.50 4.15 -0.37
C ARG A 205 -16.67 5.01 0.58
N GLU A 206 -15.82 5.82 0.03
CA GLU A 206 -15.13 6.84 0.81
C GLU A 206 -16.05 7.98 1.24
N GLU A 207 -15.70 8.61 2.34
CA GLU A 207 -16.45 9.71 2.93
C GLU A 207 -16.70 10.88 1.96
N GLY A 208 -15.79 11.10 1.04
CA GLY A 208 -15.91 12.17 0.05
C GLY A 208 -16.99 11.99 -1.01
N ASP A 209 -17.56 10.79 -1.14
CA ASP A 209 -18.55 10.50 -2.17
C ASP A 209 -19.93 11.05 -1.86
N ILE A 210 -20.25 11.24 -0.58
CA ILE A 210 -21.54 11.76 -0.13
C ILE A 210 -21.33 12.99 0.74
N ARG A 211 -21.79 14.12 0.27
CA ARG A 211 -21.67 15.38 1.01
C ARG A 211 -22.33 15.29 2.40
N GLY A 212 -21.57 15.62 3.43
CA GLY A 212 -22.04 15.63 4.82
C GLY A 212 -21.89 14.29 5.55
N ILE A 213 -21.27 13.29 4.92
CA ILE A 213 -20.76 12.13 5.64
C ILE A 213 -19.44 12.51 6.31
N ARG A 214 -19.27 12.10 7.54
CA ARG A 214 -17.99 12.13 8.26
C ARG A 214 -17.89 10.94 9.20
N THR A 215 -16.68 10.54 9.52
CA THR A 215 -16.39 9.50 10.50
C THR A 215 -15.67 10.08 11.71
N GLU A 216 -15.79 9.39 12.81
CA GLU A 216 -15.10 9.70 14.06
C GLU A 216 -14.73 8.40 14.75
N LEU A 217 -13.59 8.40 15.42
CA LEU A 217 -13.17 7.30 16.27
C LEU A 217 -13.34 7.72 17.73
N TRP A 218 -14.22 7.03 18.44
CA TRP A 218 -14.43 7.22 19.86
C TRP A 218 -13.65 6.15 20.62
N GLN A 219 -12.58 6.56 21.28
CA GLN A 219 -11.79 5.68 22.14
C GLN A 219 -12.53 5.46 23.46
N ASP A 220 -12.34 4.29 24.06
CA ASP A 220 -12.92 4.01 25.37
C ASP A 220 -12.49 5.07 26.39
N ASP A 221 -13.46 5.82 26.85
CA ASP A 221 -13.32 6.87 27.86
C ASP A 221 -13.81 6.43 29.23
N ASN A 222 -14.07 5.12 29.40
CA ASN A 222 -14.66 4.51 30.58
C ASN A 222 -16.07 5.05 30.94
N SER A 223 -16.76 5.66 29.98
CA SER A 223 -18.12 6.15 30.22
C SER A 223 -19.15 5.04 30.13
N ALA A 224 -20.22 5.17 30.91
CA ALA A 224 -21.35 4.25 30.83
C ALA A 224 -22.04 4.30 29.44
N GLU A 225 -21.92 5.41 28.72
CA GLU A 225 -22.44 5.54 27.38
C GLU A 225 -21.60 4.75 26.38
N PHE A 226 -20.26 4.82 26.49
CA PHE A 226 -19.37 4.00 25.67
C PHE A 226 -19.67 2.52 25.86
N ALA A 227 -19.68 2.04 27.11
CA ALA A 227 -19.95 0.64 27.42
C ALA A 227 -21.29 0.15 26.85
N ARG A 228 -22.36 0.95 27.00
CA ARG A 228 -23.71 0.62 26.48
C ARG A 228 -23.78 0.52 24.98
N ILE A 229 -22.94 1.26 24.24
CA ILE A 229 -22.95 1.26 22.76
C ILE A 229 -22.00 0.19 22.21
N TYR A 230 -20.95 -0.12 22.97
CA TYR A 230 -19.96 -1.12 22.57
C TYR A 230 -20.48 -2.55 22.67
N GLU A 231 -21.32 -2.87 23.71
CA GLU A 231 -22.01 -4.15 23.88
C GLU A 231 -23.11 -4.37 22.81
#